data_8ee2805d5910c9375ad7592b08ae41ed
#
_entry.id   8ee2805d5910c9375ad7592b08ae41ed
#
_cell.length_a   1.000
_cell.length_b   1.000
_cell.length_c   1.000
_cell.angle_alpha   90.00
_cell.angle_beta   90.00
_cell.angle_gamma   90.00
#
_symmetry.space_group_name_H-M   'P 1'
#
loop_
_entity.id
_entity.type
_entity.pdbx_description
1 polymer ?
#
loop_
_entity_poly.entity_id
_entity_poly.type
_entity_poly.pdbx_seq_one_letter_code
_entity_poly.pdbx_strand_id
1 'polypeptide(L)' 'MELYQLKYFLYAAKYENISKAAQALRVSQPSISRAVVALEKELQVELFERQGKRIILTRAGLTFREQISPHFVEAGGAGG' A
#
# COMPACT_ATOMS: atom_id res chain seq x y z
N MET A 1 -2.46 13.72 0.45
CA MET A 1 -2.61 12.29 0.08
C MET A 1 -2.72 12.20 -1.43
N GLU A 2 -1.64 11.75 -2.05
CA GLU A 2 -1.60 11.71 -3.51
C GLU A 2 -2.10 10.37 -4.03
N LEU A 3 -2.64 10.41 -5.23
CA LEU A 3 -3.20 9.20 -5.83
C LEU A 3 -2.16 8.08 -5.96
N TYR A 4 -0.93 8.43 -6.36
CA TYR A 4 0.09 7.40 -6.50
C TYR A 4 0.43 6.75 -5.17
N GLN A 5 0.33 7.50 -4.07
CA GLN A 5 0.59 6.94 -2.74
C GLN A 5 -0.43 5.87 -2.39
N LEU A 6 -1.69 6.11 -2.73
CA LEU A 6 -2.74 5.14 -2.50
C LEU A 6 -2.51 3.87 -3.31
N LYS A 7 -2.11 4.05 -4.57
CA LYS A 7 -1.82 2.91 -5.43
C LYS A 7 -0.65 2.10 -4.87
N TYR A 8 0.42 2.77 -4.44
CA TYR A 8 1.58 2.09 -3.88
C TYR A 8 1.20 1.34 -2.61
N PHE A 9 0.37 1.95 -1.78
CA PHE A 9 -0.11 1.29 -0.57
C PHE A 9 -0.88 0.01 -0.93
N LEU A 10 -1.78 0.08 -1.90
CA LEU A 10 -2.57 -1.08 -2.28
C LEU A 10 -1.71 -2.22 -2.81
N TYR A 11 -0.68 -1.90 -3.56
CA TYR A 11 0.22 -2.92 -4.06
C TYR A 11 1.03 -3.54 -2.93
N ALA A 12 1.50 -2.71 -1.99
CA ALA A 12 2.21 -3.21 -0.84
C ALA A 12 1.33 -4.15 -0.02
N ALA A 13 0.07 -3.78 0.14
CA ALA A 13 -0.89 -4.61 0.87
C ALA A 13 -1.15 -5.94 0.16
N LYS A 14 -1.25 -5.88 -1.16
CA LYS A 14 -1.54 -7.07 -1.95
C LYS A 14 -0.43 -8.10 -1.85
N TYR A 15 0.80 -7.65 -1.97
CA TYR A 15 1.93 -8.58 -2.01
C TYR A 15 2.52 -8.86 -0.63
N GLU A 16 2.18 -8.06 0.36
CA GLU A 16 2.76 -8.16 1.70
C GLU A 16 4.29 -8.17 1.65
N ASN A 17 4.82 -7.40 0.70
CA ASN A 17 6.25 -7.42 0.42
C ASN A 17 6.59 -6.18 -0.39
N ILE A 18 7.45 -5.32 0.15
CA ILE A 18 7.81 -4.07 -0.51
C ILE A 18 8.54 -4.34 -1.82
N SER A 19 9.43 -5.33 -1.81
CA SER A 19 10.22 -5.65 -2.98
C SER A 19 9.33 -6.10 -4.14
N LYS A 20 8.39 -6.99 -3.87
CA LYS A 20 7.48 -7.48 -4.90
C LYS A 20 6.56 -6.38 -5.41
N ALA A 21 6.08 -5.53 -4.52
CA ALA A 21 5.24 -4.41 -4.92
C ALA A 21 6.02 -3.47 -5.84
N ALA A 22 7.26 -3.20 -5.50
CA ALA A 22 8.10 -2.33 -6.31
C ALA A 22 8.33 -2.92 -7.69
N GLN A 23 8.58 -4.23 -7.76
CA GLN A 23 8.76 -4.90 -9.04
C GLN A 23 7.50 -4.81 -9.89
N ALA A 24 6.36 -5.05 -9.28
CA ALA A 24 5.09 -5.02 -10.00
C ALA A 24 4.80 -3.63 -10.56
N LEU A 25 5.18 -2.59 -9.83
CA LEU A 25 4.93 -1.22 -10.23
C LEU A 25 6.09 -0.62 -11.03
N ARG A 26 7.21 -1.35 -11.12
CA ARG A 26 8.41 -0.87 -11.82
C ARG A 26 8.95 0.41 -11.21
N VAL A 27 8.97 0.45 -9.90
CA VAL A 27 9.53 1.59 -9.15
C VAL A 27 10.52 1.04 -8.13
N SER A 28 11.27 1.93 -7.51
CA SER A 28 12.24 1.50 -6.50
C SER A 28 11.53 1.17 -5.19
N GLN A 29 12.17 0.32 -4.40
CA GLN A 29 11.63 -0.01 -3.09
C GLN A 29 11.50 1.22 -2.20
N PRO A 30 12.49 2.13 -2.16
CA PRO A 30 12.32 3.35 -1.37
C PRO A 30 11.11 4.19 -1.77
N SER A 31 10.73 4.15 -3.05
CA SER A 31 9.54 4.89 -3.49
C SER A 31 8.29 4.37 -2.79
N ILE A 32 8.16 3.04 -2.71
CA ILE A 32 7.03 2.43 -2.02
C ILE A 32 7.06 2.79 -0.53
N SER A 33 8.23 2.63 0.09
CA SER A 33 8.36 2.89 1.52
C SER A 33 8.03 4.33 1.87
N ARG A 34 8.51 5.27 1.06
CA ARG A 34 8.24 6.68 1.31
C ARG A 34 6.77 7.00 1.17
N ALA A 35 6.11 6.40 0.17
CA ALA A 35 4.69 6.64 -0.03
C ALA A 35 3.89 6.14 1.17
N VAL A 36 4.23 4.96 1.66
CA VAL A 36 3.54 4.39 2.83
C VAL A 36 3.78 5.25 4.06
N VAL A 37 5.02 5.66 4.29
CA VAL A 37 5.35 6.51 5.45
C VAL A 37 4.59 7.83 5.37
N ALA A 38 4.51 8.41 4.17
CA ALA A 38 3.79 9.68 4.00
C ALA A 38 2.32 9.52 4.36
N LEU A 39 1.69 8.42 3.93
CA LEU A 39 0.30 8.16 4.28
C LEU A 39 0.14 7.95 5.78
N GLU A 40 1.04 7.19 6.39
CA GLU A 40 0.98 6.94 7.83
C GLU A 40 1.09 8.23 8.62
N LYS A 41 1.98 9.12 8.20
CA LYS A 41 2.13 10.40 8.87
C LYS A 41 0.89 11.26 8.72
N GLU A 42 0.34 11.29 7.53
CA GLU A 42 -0.84 12.10 7.27
C GLU A 42 -2.04 11.60 8.06
N LEU A 43 -2.21 10.27 8.13
CA LEU A 43 -3.33 9.66 8.82
C LEU A 43 -3.07 9.47 10.31
N GLN A 44 -1.81 9.60 10.73
CA GLN A 44 -1.38 9.43 12.12
C GLN A 44 -1.72 8.04 12.65
N VAL A 45 -1.54 7.04 11.80
CA VAL A 45 -1.68 5.64 12.18
C VAL A 45 -0.64 4.82 11.45
N GLU A 46 -0.35 3.64 11.94
CA GLU A 46 0.47 2.70 11.21
C GLU A 46 -0.43 1.85 10.34
N LEU A 47 -0.08 1.75 9.08
CA LEU A 47 -0.85 0.95 8.12
C LEU A 47 -0.28 -0.46 7.99
N PHE A 48 1.00 -0.63 8.27
CA PHE A 48 1.66 -1.92 8.20
C PHE A 48 2.48 -2.16 9.43
N GLU A 49 2.66 -3.43 9.77
CA GLU A 49 3.70 -3.83 10.72
C GLU A 49 4.60 -4.82 10.03
N ARG A 50 5.86 -4.83 10.45
CA ARG A 50 6.85 -5.68 9.83
C ARG A 50 6.94 -7.00 10.58
N GLN A 51 6.99 -8.09 9.80
CA GLN A 51 7.20 -9.43 10.35
C GLN A 51 8.27 -10.09 9.49
N GLY A 52 9.51 -9.99 9.95
CA GLY A 52 10.62 -10.50 9.15
C GLY A 52 10.74 -9.72 7.87
N LYS A 53 10.69 -10.41 6.74
CA LYS A 53 10.76 -9.76 5.44
C LYS A 53 9.40 -9.41 4.87
N ARG A 54 8.34 -9.74 5.59
CA ARG A 54 6.98 -9.43 5.16
C ARG A 54 6.47 -8.20 5.86
N ILE A 55 5.47 -7.59 5.26
CA ILE A 55 4.71 -6.53 5.90
C ILE A 55 3.26 -6.98 5.92
N ILE A 56 2.56 -6.67 7.00
CA ILE A 56 1.18 -7.09 7.19
C ILE A 56 0.38 -5.88 7.59
N LEU A 57 -0.84 -5.79 7.05
CA LEU A 57 -1.70 -4.67 7.38
C LEU A 57 -2.07 -4.70 8.85
N THR A 58 -2.01 -3.52 9.47
CA THR A 58 -2.61 -3.33 10.78
C THR A 58 -4.12 -3.27 10.62
N ARG A 59 -4.84 -3.18 11.74
CA ARG A 59 -6.29 -2.98 11.67
C ARG A 59 -6.61 -1.67 10.93
N ALA A 60 -5.86 -0.62 11.23
CA ALA A 60 -6.04 0.65 10.54
C ALA A 60 -5.78 0.50 9.05
N GLY A 61 -4.75 -0.28 8.68
CA GLY A 61 -4.44 -0.53 7.29
C GLY A 61 -5.55 -1.27 6.57
N LEU A 62 -6.14 -2.27 7.24
CA LEU A 62 -7.28 -3.00 6.67
C LEU A 62 -8.45 -2.07 6.39
N THR A 63 -8.79 -1.24 7.37
CA THR A 63 -9.89 -0.30 7.22
C THR A 63 -9.62 0.67 6.07
N PHE A 64 -8.40 1.18 6.02
CA PHE A 64 -8.02 2.12 4.98
C PHE A 64 -8.11 1.48 3.60
N ARG A 65 -7.61 0.24 3.48
CA ARG A 65 -7.68 -0.47 2.21
C ARG A 65 -9.13 -0.65 1.76
N GLU A 66 -10.02 -0.98 2.68
CA GLU A 66 -11.42 -1.17 2.34
C GLU A 66 -12.06 0.12 1.86
N GLN A 67 -11.62 1.25 2.41
CA GLN A 67 -12.18 2.54 2.00
C GLN A 67 -11.73 2.97 0.63
N ILE A 68 -10.51 2.65 0.24
CA ILE A 68 -9.98 3.14 -1.04
C ILE A 68 -10.04 2.09 -2.15
N SER A 69 -10.09 0.81 -1.81
CA SER A 69 -10.02 -0.26 -2.78
C SER A 69 -11.10 -0.20 -3.86
N PRO A 70 -12.35 0.12 -3.54
CA PRO A 70 -13.38 0.18 -4.58
C PRO A 70 -13.07 1.16 -5.70
N HIS A 71 -12.35 2.24 -5.37
CA HIS A 71 -12.02 3.23 -6.38
C HIS A 71 -10.95 2.73 -7.34
N PHE A 72 -10.10 1.83 -6.88
CA PHE A 72 -8.99 1.33 -7.70
C PHE A 72 -9.31 0.03 -8.41
N VAL A 73 -10.21 -0.77 -7.84
CA VAL A 73 -10.56 -2.04 -8.46
C VAL A 73 -11.15 -1.81 -9.84
N GLU A 74 -12.03 -0.84 -9.95
CA GLU A 74 -12.63 -0.52 -11.24
C GLU A 74 -11.60 -0.02 -12.23
N ALA A 75 -10.71 0.86 -11.76
CA ALA A 75 -9.68 1.39 -12.63
C ALA A 75 -8.69 0.30 -13.04
N GLY A 76 -8.43 -0.62 -12.12
CA GLY A 76 -7.47 -1.68 -12.38
C GLY A 76 -8.04 -2.82 -13.17
N GLY A 77 -9.25 -2.68 -13.60
CA GLY A 77 -9.89 -3.77 -14.28
C GLY A 77 -10.09 -4.90 -13.31
N ALA A 78 -11.16 -5.50 -13.39
CA ALA A 78 -11.60 -6.47 -12.44
C ALA A 78 -10.59 -7.56 -12.14
N GLY A 79 -9.48 -7.48 -12.75
CA GLY A 79 -8.49 -8.46 -12.48
C GLY A 79 -8.06 -8.42 -11.03
N GLY A 80 -8.47 -7.41 -10.40
CA GLY A 80 -8.06 -7.22 -9.03
C GLY A 80 -8.16 -8.41 -8.18
#